data_f803a401fa7f1ffa2b7ad287f7987ddb
#
_entry.id   f803a401fa7f1ffa2b7ad287f7987ddb
#
_cell.length_a   1.000
_cell.length_b   1.000
_cell.length_c   1.000
_cell.angle_alpha   90.00
_cell.angle_beta   90.00
_cell.angle_gamma   90.00
#
_symmetry.space_group_name_H-M   'P 1'
#
loop_
_entity.id
_entity.type
_entity.pdbx_description
1 polymer ?
#
loop_
_entity_poly.entity_id
_entity_poly.type
_entity_poly.pdbx_seq_one_letter_code
_entity_poly.pdbx_strand_id
1 'polypeptide(L)'
;DRFSSSENGYTHTLTTIPRQANITDSPTAFKDTDNPWFKYSNPGNFNMECWLEPNPNGEHYAKRTLSGTSGTFTWELTNDERKQLREACKGKTCTIRIGLYSNNCSWASYHDRTYQMTNAEPTINSVVTSIINPFGSLCLQNRSNIKFTISATAKYGATITNYAVSGNNFSYAGSKNTCQTSNIRDSGSLKYTVTVTDSRGFTASTIKTINVTGYSYPTISMEAFRSNSSGTKDVSSGT
;
A
#
# COMPACT_ATOMS: atom_id res chain seq x y z
N ASP A 1 12.63 -25.73 -48.81
CA ASP A 1 13.65 -26.44 -49.57
C ASP A 1 13.04 -27.70 -50.14
N ARG A 2 13.03 -27.80 -51.48
CA ARG A 2 12.60 -29.01 -52.20
C ARG A 2 13.82 -29.92 -52.32
N PHE A 3 13.75 -31.09 -51.74
CA PHE A 3 14.61 -32.19 -52.13
C PHE A 3 13.85 -33.04 -53.13
N SER A 4 14.22 -32.97 -54.38
CA SER A 4 13.79 -33.92 -55.40
C SER A 4 14.89 -34.93 -55.58
N SER A 5 14.73 -36.19 -55.15
CA SER A 5 15.55 -37.27 -55.63
C SER A 5 14.83 -37.92 -56.79
N SER A 6 15.48 -37.95 -57.94
CA SER A 6 14.95 -38.40 -59.22
C SER A 6 14.98 -39.91 -59.43
N GLU A 7 15.06 -40.71 -58.39
CA GLU A 7 15.31 -42.14 -58.59
C GLU A 7 14.14 -43.08 -58.29
N ASN A 8 12.92 -42.72 -58.10
CA ASN A 8 11.80 -43.70 -58.12
C ASN A 8 10.39 -43.08 -58.18
N GLY A 9 10.23 -41.87 -58.70
CA GLY A 9 8.89 -41.36 -59.03
C GLY A 9 7.96 -41.09 -57.82
N TYR A 10 8.45 -41.10 -56.60
CA TYR A 10 7.68 -40.77 -55.40
C TYR A 10 7.82 -39.30 -55.08
N THR A 11 6.72 -38.56 -55.22
CA THR A 11 6.63 -37.18 -54.78
C THR A 11 6.28 -37.14 -53.27
N HIS A 12 7.24 -36.82 -52.41
CA HIS A 12 6.96 -36.54 -51.00
C HIS A 12 6.49 -35.10 -50.88
N THR A 13 5.25 -34.91 -50.52
CA THR A 13 4.75 -33.57 -50.11
C THR A 13 5.08 -33.40 -48.65
N LEU A 14 6.01 -32.51 -48.34
CA LEU A 14 6.23 -32.07 -46.95
C LEU A 14 5.02 -31.31 -46.47
N THR A 15 4.24 -31.91 -45.58
CA THR A 15 3.15 -31.22 -44.89
C THR A 15 3.78 -30.18 -43.97
N THR A 16 3.43 -28.92 -44.15
CA THR A 16 3.85 -27.85 -43.22
C THR A 16 3.30 -28.18 -41.86
N ILE A 17 4.18 -28.38 -40.86
CA ILE A 17 3.76 -28.55 -39.47
C ILE A 17 3.14 -27.23 -39.02
N PRO A 18 1.87 -27.22 -38.62
CA PRO A 18 1.24 -26.00 -38.15
C PRO A 18 2.00 -25.42 -36.93
N ARG A 19 2.28 -24.15 -36.96
CA ARG A 19 2.93 -23.47 -35.84
C ARG A 19 1.97 -23.39 -34.66
N GLN A 20 2.52 -23.45 -33.45
CA GLN A 20 1.78 -23.22 -32.20
C GLN A 20 1.09 -21.86 -32.21
N ALA A 21 0.09 -21.70 -31.35
CA ALA A 21 -0.50 -20.42 -31.09
C ALA A 21 0.48 -19.50 -30.40
N ASN A 22 0.48 -18.21 -30.76
CA ASN A 22 1.35 -17.20 -30.19
C ASN A 22 0.56 -15.92 -29.87
N ILE A 23 0.94 -15.26 -28.78
CA ILE A 23 0.52 -13.89 -28.50
C ILE A 23 1.28 -12.97 -29.44
N THR A 24 0.56 -12.14 -30.18
CA THR A 24 1.13 -11.22 -31.17
C THR A 24 1.18 -9.78 -30.66
N ASP A 25 0.31 -9.42 -29.70
CA ASP A 25 0.22 -8.10 -29.12
C ASP A 25 -0.50 -8.14 -27.76
N SER A 26 -0.21 -7.21 -26.85
CA SER A 26 -0.91 -7.00 -25.59
C SER A 26 -0.50 -5.64 -24.99
N PRO A 27 -1.29 -5.03 -24.07
CA PRO A 27 -0.93 -3.77 -23.46
C PRO A 27 0.39 -3.90 -22.68
N THR A 28 1.22 -2.87 -22.67
CA THR A 28 2.49 -2.86 -21.92
C THR A 28 2.28 -2.82 -20.41
N ALA A 29 1.18 -2.20 -19.97
CA ALA A 29 0.75 -2.11 -18.57
C ALA A 29 -0.77 -2.03 -18.49
N PHE A 30 -1.34 -2.46 -17.37
CA PHE A 30 -2.76 -2.33 -17.07
C PHE A 30 -3.00 -2.21 -15.56
N LYS A 31 -4.11 -1.59 -15.19
CA LYS A 31 -4.52 -1.40 -13.80
C LYS A 31 -5.34 -2.59 -13.30
N ASP A 32 -5.45 -2.72 -11.99
CA ASP A 32 -6.28 -3.74 -11.33
C ASP A 32 -7.79 -3.56 -11.59
N THR A 33 -8.19 -2.41 -12.13
CA THR A 33 -9.56 -2.10 -12.57
C THR A 33 -9.81 -2.42 -14.04
N ASP A 34 -8.77 -2.59 -14.84
CA ASP A 34 -8.89 -2.80 -16.28
C ASP A 34 -9.24 -4.25 -16.61
N ASN A 35 -9.71 -4.46 -17.83
CA ASN A 35 -9.85 -5.77 -18.45
C ASN A 35 -8.67 -6.00 -19.40
N PRO A 36 -7.66 -6.80 -18.99
CA PRO A 36 -6.50 -7.04 -19.85
C PRO A 36 -6.92 -7.79 -21.11
N TRP A 37 -6.16 -7.58 -22.18
CA TRP A 37 -6.41 -8.20 -23.47
C TRP A 37 -5.11 -8.65 -24.13
N PHE A 38 -5.21 -9.53 -25.12
CA PHE A 38 -4.13 -9.84 -26.04
C PHE A 38 -4.66 -10.21 -27.41
N LYS A 39 -3.82 -10.03 -28.44
CA LYS A 39 -4.04 -10.56 -29.77
C LYS A 39 -3.25 -11.85 -29.94
N TYR A 40 -3.80 -12.77 -30.70
CA TYR A 40 -3.16 -14.05 -30.94
C TYR A 40 -3.23 -14.46 -32.39
N SER A 41 -2.29 -15.34 -32.80
CA SER A 41 -2.28 -16.10 -34.07
C SER A 41 -2.18 -17.58 -33.74
N ASN A 42 -3.06 -18.39 -34.31
CA ASN A 42 -3.16 -19.85 -34.14
C ASN A 42 -3.38 -20.53 -35.49
N PRO A 43 -2.38 -20.52 -36.36
CA PRO A 43 -2.56 -21.03 -37.76
C PRO A 43 -2.95 -22.50 -37.85
N GLY A 44 -2.69 -23.29 -36.81
CA GLY A 44 -3.11 -24.68 -36.72
C GLY A 44 -4.52 -24.90 -36.19
N ASN A 45 -5.25 -23.84 -35.84
CA ASN A 45 -6.58 -23.90 -35.24
C ASN A 45 -6.68 -24.88 -34.06
N PHE A 46 -5.66 -24.89 -33.21
CA PHE A 46 -5.61 -25.71 -32.00
C PHE A 46 -6.50 -25.16 -30.89
N ASN A 47 -6.95 -26.01 -29.97
CA ASN A 47 -7.54 -25.59 -28.75
C ASN A 47 -6.48 -24.88 -27.88
N MET A 48 -6.83 -23.76 -27.29
CA MET A 48 -5.92 -22.93 -26.50
C MET A 48 -6.46 -22.73 -25.10
N GLU A 49 -5.53 -22.56 -24.15
CA GLU A 49 -5.81 -22.07 -22.80
C GLU A 49 -4.98 -20.80 -22.54
N CYS A 50 -5.61 -19.75 -21.99
CA CYS A 50 -4.91 -18.55 -21.56
C CYS A 50 -5.11 -18.29 -20.07
N TRP A 51 -4.16 -17.58 -19.46
CA TRP A 51 -4.17 -17.27 -18.04
C TRP A 51 -3.41 -15.98 -17.73
N LEU A 52 -3.59 -15.51 -16.50
CA LEU A 52 -2.80 -14.46 -15.88
C LEU A 52 -1.96 -15.08 -14.75
N GLU A 53 -0.68 -14.73 -14.67
CA GLU A 53 0.26 -15.27 -13.67
C GLU A 53 0.99 -14.09 -12.98
N PRO A 54 0.57 -13.68 -11.77
CA PRO A 54 1.25 -12.64 -11.02
C PRO A 54 2.62 -13.11 -10.51
N ASN A 55 3.64 -12.25 -10.65
CA ASN A 55 5.02 -12.55 -10.24
C ASN A 55 5.44 -13.94 -10.71
N PRO A 56 5.61 -14.18 -12.02
CA PRO A 56 5.63 -15.51 -12.65
C PRO A 56 6.27 -16.58 -11.76
N ASN A 57 5.44 -17.47 -11.23
CA ASN A 57 5.80 -18.50 -10.25
C ASN A 57 5.13 -19.86 -10.49
N GLY A 58 4.43 -20.00 -11.62
CA GLY A 58 3.69 -21.20 -11.99
C GLY A 58 2.23 -21.25 -11.52
N GLU A 59 1.74 -20.25 -10.77
CA GLU A 59 0.34 -20.17 -10.38
C GLU A 59 -0.49 -19.39 -11.40
N HIS A 60 -1.43 -20.06 -12.02
CA HIS A 60 -2.27 -19.53 -13.10
C HIS A 60 -3.64 -19.09 -12.58
N TYR A 61 -3.99 -17.83 -12.81
CA TYR A 61 -5.24 -17.20 -12.43
C TYR A 61 -6.09 -16.87 -13.66
N ALA A 62 -7.38 -16.71 -13.48
CA ALA A 62 -8.33 -16.29 -14.50
C ALA A 62 -8.21 -17.08 -15.82
N LYS A 63 -8.10 -18.40 -15.73
CA LYS A 63 -7.96 -19.30 -16.88
C LYS A 63 -9.17 -19.24 -17.79
N ARG A 64 -8.93 -19.27 -19.10
CA ARG A 64 -9.97 -19.34 -20.13
C ARG A 64 -9.52 -20.25 -21.28
N THR A 65 -10.49 -20.93 -21.88
CA THR A 65 -10.28 -21.70 -23.11
C THR A 65 -10.65 -20.85 -24.32
N LEU A 66 -9.88 -20.97 -25.38
CA LEU A 66 -10.05 -20.24 -26.63
C LEU A 66 -9.98 -21.17 -27.81
N SER A 67 -10.62 -20.75 -28.93
CA SER A 67 -10.56 -21.41 -30.22
C SER A 67 -10.46 -20.38 -31.35
N GLY A 68 -10.15 -20.82 -32.54
CA GLY A 68 -10.02 -19.98 -33.74
C GLY A 68 -8.56 -19.75 -34.15
N THR A 69 -8.39 -19.26 -35.38
CA THR A 69 -7.06 -19.12 -36.01
C THR A 69 -6.34 -17.83 -35.69
N SER A 70 -7.08 -16.81 -35.31
CA SER A 70 -6.54 -15.51 -34.85
C SER A 70 -7.65 -14.68 -34.20
N GLY A 71 -7.30 -13.69 -33.44
CA GLY A 71 -8.26 -12.78 -32.83
C GLY A 71 -7.68 -11.90 -31.71
N THR A 72 -8.58 -11.18 -31.07
CA THR A 72 -8.31 -10.45 -29.81
C THR A 72 -9.17 -11.10 -28.72
N PHE A 73 -8.53 -11.47 -27.62
CA PHE A 73 -9.21 -11.91 -26.42
C PHE A 73 -9.10 -10.84 -25.33
N THR A 74 -10.20 -10.56 -24.65
CA THR A 74 -10.27 -9.64 -23.51
C THR A 74 -10.85 -10.40 -22.32
N TRP A 75 -10.17 -10.35 -21.17
CA TRP A 75 -10.73 -10.89 -19.93
C TRP A 75 -11.84 -9.98 -19.39
N GLU A 76 -12.96 -10.57 -19.08
CA GLU A 76 -13.94 -9.99 -18.17
C GLU A 76 -13.69 -10.58 -16.80
N LEU A 77 -12.83 -9.90 -16.01
CA LEU A 77 -12.43 -10.37 -14.69
C LEU A 77 -13.56 -10.18 -13.70
N THR A 78 -13.91 -11.26 -12.99
CA THR A 78 -14.81 -11.21 -11.84
C THR A 78 -14.19 -10.47 -10.66
N ASN A 79 -15.00 -10.07 -9.67
CA ASN A 79 -14.51 -9.44 -8.45
C ASN A 79 -13.55 -10.36 -7.67
N ASP A 80 -13.82 -11.66 -7.64
CA ASP A 80 -12.97 -12.64 -6.96
C ASP A 80 -11.62 -12.82 -7.68
N GLU A 81 -11.60 -12.89 -9.01
CA GLU A 81 -10.36 -12.95 -9.79
C GLU A 81 -9.54 -11.68 -9.59
N ARG A 82 -10.15 -10.49 -9.61
CA ARG A 82 -9.47 -9.22 -9.29
C ARG A 82 -8.90 -9.22 -7.88
N LYS A 83 -9.64 -9.74 -6.91
CA LYS A 83 -9.17 -9.88 -5.53
C LYS A 83 -7.95 -10.79 -5.44
N GLN A 84 -8.00 -11.97 -6.08
CA GLN A 84 -6.88 -12.92 -6.12
C GLN A 84 -5.62 -12.30 -6.74
N LEU A 85 -5.75 -11.60 -7.87
CA LEU A 85 -4.63 -10.90 -8.51
C LEU A 85 -4.03 -9.82 -7.61
N ARG A 86 -4.88 -9.05 -6.89
CA ARG A 86 -4.42 -8.05 -5.92
C ARG A 86 -3.70 -8.68 -4.72
N GLU A 87 -4.19 -9.80 -4.21
CA GLU A 87 -3.57 -10.53 -3.09
C GLU A 87 -2.22 -11.13 -3.50
N ALA A 88 -2.09 -11.59 -4.74
CA ALA A 88 -0.85 -12.11 -5.28
C ALA A 88 0.21 -11.02 -5.52
N CYS A 89 -0.20 -9.79 -5.87
CA CYS A 89 0.69 -8.66 -6.06
C CYS A 89 1.21 -8.11 -4.73
N LYS A 90 2.52 -8.17 -4.48
CA LYS A 90 3.14 -7.81 -3.18
C LYS A 90 3.62 -6.35 -3.09
N GLY A 91 3.49 -5.56 -4.16
CA GLY A 91 3.86 -4.15 -4.22
C GLY A 91 2.73 -3.28 -4.78
N LYS A 92 3.00 -1.99 -4.99
CA LYS A 92 2.09 -1.10 -5.74
C LYS A 92 1.98 -1.51 -7.20
N THR A 93 3.02 -2.16 -7.70
CA THR A 93 3.09 -2.78 -9.01
C THR A 93 3.68 -4.17 -8.89
N CYS A 94 3.36 -5.04 -9.83
CA CYS A 94 4.04 -6.32 -10.01
C CYS A 94 4.05 -6.69 -11.49
N THR A 95 4.85 -7.69 -11.87
CA THR A 95 4.78 -8.29 -13.18
C THR A 95 3.61 -9.26 -13.21
N ILE A 96 2.76 -9.16 -14.24
CA ILE A 96 1.79 -10.20 -14.59
C ILE A 96 2.19 -10.77 -15.95
N ARG A 97 2.33 -12.08 -16.02
CA ARG A 97 2.49 -12.81 -17.25
C ARG A 97 1.13 -13.12 -17.85
N ILE A 98 0.92 -12.70 -19.08
CA ILE A 98 -0.18 -13.14 -19.94
C ILE A 98 0.32 -14.38 -20.66
N GLY A 99 -0.25 -15.55 -20.38
CA GLY A 99 0.15 -16.82 -20.97
C GLY A 99 -0.89 -17.36 -21.96
N LEU A 100 -0.43 -17.99 -23.03
CA LEU A 100 -1.23 -18.69 -24.01
C LEU A 100 -0.56 -20.02 -24.34
N TYR A 101 -1.27 -21.10 -24.08
CA TYR A 101 -0.88 -22.47 -24.40
C TYR A 101 -1.78 -23.04 -25.51
N SER A 102 -1.19 -23.75 -26.47
CA SER A 102 -1.94 -24.55 -27.43
C SER A 102 -1.64 -26.03 -27.20
N ASN A 103 -2.65 -26.88 -27.31
CA ASN A 103 -2.57 -28.31 -26.97
C ASN A 103 -1.66 -29.15 -27.87
N ASN A 104 -1.07 -28.55 -28.92
CA ASN A 104 -0.11 -29.19 -29.82
C ASN A 104 1.35 -28.97 -29.44
N CYS A 105 1.63 -28.21 -28.35
CA CYS A 105 2.98 -27.82 -27.97
C CYS A 105 3.19 -27.92 -26.47
N SER A 106 4.43 -28.20 -26.05
CA SER A 106 4.81 -28.23 -24.63
C SER A 106 5.16 -26.85 -24.09
N TRP A 107 5.25 -25.82 -24.91
CA TRP A 107 5.67 -24.48 -24.55
C TRP A 107 4.50 -23.49 -24.70
N ALA A 108 4.38 -22.57 -23.74
CA ALA A 108 3.45 -21.46 -23.83
C ALA A 108 4.10 -20.24 -24.48
N SER A 109 3.32 -19.49 -25.25
CA SER A 109 3.65 -18.11 -25.60
C SER A 109 3.26 -17.22 -24.44
N TYR A 110 4.08 -16.22 -24.09
CA TYR A 110 3.75 -15.30 -23.02
C TYR A 110 4.28 -13.89 -23.24
N HIS A 111 3.59 -12.93 -22.62
CA HIS A 111 4.02 -11.56 -22.49
C HIS A 111 4.01 -11.13 -21.02
N ASP A 112 5.15 -10.70 -20.49
CA ASP A 112 5.25 -10.13 -19.14
C ASP A 112 4.87 -8.65 -19.19
N ARG A 113 3.95 -8.23 -18.32
CA ARG A 113 3.34 -6.89 -18.32
C ARG A 113 3.32 -6.29 -16.92
N THR A 114 3.36 -4.96 -16.86
CA THR A 114 3.25 -4.25 -15.58
C THR A 114 1.80 -4.18 -15.14
N TYR A 115 1.51 -4.75 -13.98
CA TYR A 115 0.23 -4.61 -13.31
C TYR A 115 0.33 -3.54 -12.22
N GLN A 116 -0.62 -2.62 -12.20
CA GLN A 116 -0.66 -1.49 -11.29
C GLN A 116 -1.87 -1.60 -10.37
N MET A 117 -1.64 -1.64 -9.07
CA MET A 117 -2.70 -1.61 -8.07
C MET A 117 -3.20 -0.18 -7.84
N THR A 118 -4.52 -0.03 -7.77
CA THR A 118 -5.21 1.21 -7.42
C THR A 118 -6.18 0.96 -6.28
N ASN A 119 -6.57 2.01 -5.53
CA ASN A 119 -7.54 1.91 -4.43
C ASN A 119 -7.22 0.84 -3.38
N ALA A 120 -5.94 0.62 -3.13
CA ALA A 120 -5.43 -0.36 -2.16
C ALA A 120 -4.95 0.28 -0.85
N GLU A 121 -5.20 1.57 -0.64
CA GLU A 121 -4.83 2.30 0.56
C GLU A 121 -5.41 1.64 1.80
N PRO A 122 -4.65 1.57 2.90
CA PRO A 122 -5.15 1.06 4.18
C PRO A 122 -6.27 1.95 4.72
N THR A 123 -7.06 1.42 5.63
CA THR A 123 -8.11 2.17 6.33
C THR A 123 -7.68 2.43 7.76
N ILE A 124 -7.71 3.69 8.20
CA ILE A 124 -7.57 4.04 9.61
C ILE A 124 -8.95 3.85 10.26
N ASN A 125 -9.08 2.81 11.09
CA ASN A 125 -10.34 2.47 11.75
C ASN A 125 -10.65 3.42 12.92
N SER A 126 -9.62 3.74 13.71
CA SER A 126 -9.73 4.69 14.83
C SER A 126 -8.39 5.27 15.24
N VAL A 127 -8.43 6.48 15.79
CA VAL A 127 -7.34 7.11 16.52
C VAL A 127 -7.88 7.51 17.88
N VAL A 128 -7.56 6.72 18.90
CA VAL A 128 -7.91 6.98 20.30
C VAL A 128 -6.79 7.76 20.94
N THR A 129 -7.13 8.82 21.67
CA THR A 129 -6.17 9.64 22.43
C THR A 129 -6.51 9.63 23.91
N SER A 130 -5.51 9.54 24.76
CA SER A 130 -5.66 9.67 26.20
C SER A 130 -4.67 10.70 26.74
N ILE A 131 -5.13 11.52 27.68
CA ILE A 131 -4.31 12.52 28.34
C ILE A 131 -3.56 11.84 29.49
N ILE A 132 -2.26 11.97 29.51
CA ILE A 132 -1.39 11.54 30.59
C ILE A 132 -1.08 12.74 31.46
N ASN A 133 -1.16 12.60 32.79
CA ASN A 133 -1.05 13.67 33.79
C ASN A 133 -2.07 14.80 33.57
N PRO A 134 -3.37 14.49 33.47
CA PRO A 134 -4.40 15.50 33.33
C PRO A 134 -4.55 16.30 34.64
N PHE A 135 -5.25 17.44 34.56
CA PHE A 135 -5.82 18.12 35.72
C PHE A 135 -7.35 18.04 35.64
N GLY A 136 -7.95 17.13 36.40
CA GLY A 136 -9.34 16.71 36.14
C GLY A 136 -9.43 16.07 34.75
N SER A 137 -10.26 16.64 33.87
CA SER A 137 -10.38 16.23 32.46
C SER A 137 -9.55 17.08 31.50
N LEU A 138 -8.78 18.06 31.99
CA LEU A 138 -8.07 19.04 31.17
C LEU A 138 -6.68 18.52 30.76
N CYS A 139 -6.34 18.76 29.51
CA CYS A 139 -4.97 18.69 29.01
C CYS A 139 -4.30 20.03 29.26
N LEU A 140 -3.27 20.05 30.09
CA LEU A 140 -2.58 21.29 30.47
C LEU A 140 -1.25 21.43 29.75
N GLN A 141 -0.98 22.64 29.27
CA GLN A 141 0.31 23.08 28.77
C GLN A 141 1.41 22.83 29.81
N ASN A 142 2.61 22.42 29.37
CA ASN A 142 3.80 22.16 30.19
C ASN A 142 3.68 21.01 31.22
N ARG A 143 2.51 20.33 31.29
CA ARG A 143 2.24 19.28 32.28
C ARG A 143 1.79 17.98 31.65
N SER A 144 0.85 18.05 30.70
CA SER A 144 0.21 16.87 30.12
C SER A 144 0.95 16.35 28.89
N ASN A 145 0.84 15.05 28.66
CA ASN A 145 1.25 14.36 27.45
C ASN A 145 0.05 13.72 26.80
N ILE A 146 0.11 13.43 25.52
CA ILE A 146 -0.92 12.69 24.79
C ILE A 146 -0.39 11.33 24.37
N LYS A 147 -1.10 10.28 24.74
CA LYS A 147 -0.90 8.94 24.20
C LYS A 147 -1.86 8.72 23.04
N PHE A 148 -1.33 8.31 21.90
CA PHE A 148 -2.08 7.89 20.72
C PHE A 148 -2.15 6.36 20.68
N THR A 149 -3.32 5.83 20.35
CA THR A 149 -3.53 4.42 20.02
C THR A 149 -4.26 4.37 18.70
N ILE A 150 -3.64 3.76 17.69
CA ILE A 150 -4.08 3.77 16.30
C ILE A 150 -4.55 2.38 15.93
N SER A 151 -5.73 2.26 15.33
CA SER A 151 -6.21 1.03 14.72
C SER A 151 -6.34 1.24 13.22
N ALA A 152 -5.75 0.33 12.44
CA ALA A 152 -5.82 0.40 10.99
C ALA A 152 -5.83 -1.01 10.38
N THR A 153 -6.41 -1.13 9.19
CA THR A 153 -6.51 -2.37 8.42
C THR A 153 -5.99 -2.14 7.02
N ALA A 154 -5.06 -2.99 6.58
CA ALA A 154 -4.61 -3.02 5.20
C ALA A 154 -5.56 -3.86 4.33
N LYS A 155 -5.55 -3.65 3.01
CA LYS A 155 -6.38 -4.39 2.06
C LYS A 155 -5.61 -5.52 1.39
N TYR A 156 -6.34 -6.46 0.79
CA TYR A 156 -5.82 -7.52 -0.10
C TYR A 156 -4.62 -8.28 0.49
N GLY A 157 -4.72 -8.68 1.77
CA GLY A 157 -3.68 -9.47 2.43
C GLY A 157 -2.38 -8.73 2.75
N ALA A 158 -2.32 -7.39 2.58
CA ALA A 158 -1.22 -6.59 3.11
C ALA A 158 -1.30 -6.47 4.64
N THR A 159 -0.21 -6.03 5.25
CA THR A 159 -0.11 -5.76 6.69
C THR A 159 0.31 -4.31 6.93
N ILE A 160 -0.12 -3.71 8.05
CA ILE A 160 0.39 -2.38 8.41
C ILE A 160 1.82 -2.54 8.93
N THR A 161 2.75 -1.80 8.34
CA THR A 161 4.18 -1.86 8.66
C THR A 161 4.67 -0.63 9.41
N ASN A 162 4.00 0.51 9.24
CA ASN A 162 4.42 1.74 9.90
C ASN A 162 3.22 2.57 10.35
N TYR A 163 3.37 3.15 11.54
CA TYR A 163 2.49 4.15 12.12
C TYR A 163 3.31 5.42 12.36
N ALA A 164 2.82 6.55 11.91
CA ALA A 164 3.46 7.84 12.13
C ALA A 164 2.47 8.84 12.71
N VAL A 165 2.95 9.66 13.65
CA VAL A 165 2.20 10.79 14.22
C VAL A 165 3.12 11.99 14.20
N SER A 166 2.69 13.10 13.63
CA SER A 166 3.46 14.34 13.55
C SER A 166 2.60 15.56 13.81
N GLY A 167 3.18 16.57 14.46
CA GLY A 167 2.56 17.86 14.74
C GLY A 167 3.06 18.44 16.07
N ASN A 168 3.03 19.78 16.20
CA ASN A 168 3.35 20.48 17.43
C ASN A 168 4.67 20.04 18.06
N ASN A 169 5.75 20.07 17.29
CA ASN A 169 7.10 19.66 17.69
C ASN A 169 7.21 18.19 18.14
N PHE A 170 6.23 17.35 17.80
CA PHE A 170 6.26 15.91 18.03
C PHE A 170 6.34 15.18 16.70
N SER A 171 7.17 14.13 16.65
CA SER A 171 7.27 13.20 15.55
C SER A 171 7.51 11.80 16.07
N TYR A 172 6.74 10.86 15.57
CA TYR A 172 6.90 9.43 15.79
C TYR A 172 6.76 8.71 14.45
N ALA A 173 7.58 7.72 14.21
CA ALA A 173 7.42 6.74 13.13
C ALA A 173 7.95 5.39 13.60
N GLY A 174 7.19 4.33 13.39
CA GLY A 174 7.58 2.98 13.81
C GLY A 174 6.48 1.94 13.63
N SER A 175 6.79 0.69 13.96
CA SER A 175 5.87 -0.44 13.82
C SER A 175 4.83 -0.56 14.94
N LYS A 176 5.01 0.15 16.06
CA LYS A 176 4.06 0.12 17.17
C LYS A 176 2.88 1.05 16.88
N ASN A 177 1.69 0.56 17.07
CA ASN A 177 0.44 1.31 16.89
C ASN A 177 0.13 2.28 18.04
N THR A 178 1.06 2.46 18.98
CA THR A 178 0.96 3.38 20.10
C THR A 178 2.20 4.23 20.19
N CYS A 179 2.01 5.53 20.48
CA CYS A 179 3.07 6.46 20.80
C CYS A 179 2.59 7.49 21.79
N GLN A 180 3.52 8.23 22.39
CA GLN A 180 3.23 9.25 23.39
C GLN A 180 4.12 10.47 23.17
N THR A 181 3.52 11.66 23.24
CA THR A 181 4.27 12.91 23.20
C THR A 181 5.09 13.09 24.49
N SER A 182 6.10 13.93 24.46
CA SER A 182 6.60 14.59 25.66
C SER A 182 5.57 15.61 26.18
N ASN A 183 5.89 16.36 27.25
CA ASN A 183 5.04 17.44 27.74
C ASN A 183 4.73 18.43 26.61
N ILE A 184 3.45 18.73 26.45
CA ILE A 184 2.98 19.64 25.41
C ILE A 184 3.29 21.07 25.83
N ARG A 185 4.02 21.79 24.97
CA ARG A 185 4.48 23.15 25.28
C ARG A 185 3.58 24.25 24.75
N ASP A 186 2.70 23.92 23.79
CA ASP A 186 1.77 24.86 23.19
C ASP A 186 0.37 24.71 23.77
N SER A 187 -0.47 25.72 23.67
CA SER A 187 -1.87 25.71 24.09
C SER A 187 -2.79 26.02 22.92
N GLY A 188 -4.09 25.75 23.10
CA GLY A 188 -5.12 25.90 22.06
C GLY A 188 -5.46 24.60 21.36
N SER A 189 -5.99 24.68 20.14
CA SER A 189 -6.39 23.52 19.32
C SER A 189 -5.20 23.00 18.51
N LEU A 190 -4.50 22.03 19.05
CA LEU A 190 -3.31 21.45 18.44
C LEU A 190 -3.69 20.31 17.50
N LYS A 191 -3.15 20.32 16.27
CA LYS A 191 -3.41 19.32 15.24
C LYS A 191 -2.25 18.35 15.09
N TYR A 192 -2.56 17.06 15.08
CA TYR A 192 -1.62 15.99 14.82
C TYR A 192 -2.07 15.21 13.60
N THR A 193 -1.16 15.04 12.63
CA THR A 193 -1.38 14.17 11.47
C THR A 193 -0.97 12.75 11.83
N VAL A 194 -1.89 11.82 11.69
CA VAL A 194 -1.67 10.38 11.87
C VAL A 194 -1.64 9.74 10.50
N THR A 195 -0.56 9.05 10.18
CA THR A 195 -0.36 8.33 8.91
C THR A 195 -0.05 6.87 9.18
N VAL A 196 -0.65 5.98 8.42
CA VAL A 196 -0.32 4.56 8.42
C VAL A 196 0.18 4.15 7.04
N THR A 197 1.12 3.20 7.01
CA THR A 197 1.69 2.65 5.77
C THR A 197 1.57 1.13 5.80
N ASP A 198 1.13 0.54 4.71
CA ASP A 198 1.07 -0.91 4.56
C ASP A 198 2.35 -1.51 3.97
N SER A 199 2.44 -2.85 3.92
CA SER A 199 3.59 -3.59 3.40
C SER A 199 3.84 -3.41 1.90
N ARG A 200 2.90 -2.82 1.15
CA ARG A 200 3.04 -2.45 -0.26
C ARG A 200 3.47 -1.00 -0.45
N GLY A 201 3.50 -0.20 0.63
CA GLY A 201 3.83 1.21 0.60
C GLY A 201 2.65 2.14 0.33
N PHE A 202 1.39 1.63 0.37
CA PHE A 202 0.21 2.50 0.36
C PHE A 202 0.03 3.16 1.72
N THR A 203 -0.48 4.38 1.72
CA THR A 203 -0.64 5.20 2.93
C THR A 203 -2.05 5.72 3.07
N ALA A 204 -2.50 5.89 4.32
CA ALA A 204 -3.68 6.67 4.65
C ALA A 204 -3.34 7.62 5.79
N SER A 205 -3.98 8.79 5.81
CA SER A 205 -3.73 9.81 6.82
C SER A 205 -5.03 10.40 7.34
N THR A 206 -5.01 10.83 8.61
CA THR A 206 -6.10 11.57 9.24
C THR A 206 -5.53 12.61 10.20
N ILE A 207 -6.34 13.61 10.57
CA ILE A 207 -5.95 14.64 11.52
C ILE A 207 -6.71 14.44 12.84
N LYS A 208 -5.98 14.44 13.94
CA LYS A 208 -6.54 14.46 15.30
C LYS A 208 -6.27 15.81 15.94
N THR A 209 -7.34 16.47 16.42
CA THR A 209 -7.24 17.75 17.12
C THR A 209 -7.34 17.51 18.64
N ILE A 210 -6.46 18.13 19.40
CA ILE A 210 -6.41 18.08 20.86
C ILE A 210 -6.50 19.51 21.38
N ASN A 211 -7.44 19.76 22.29
CA ASN A 211 -7.56 21.04 22.96
C ASN A 211 -6.68 21.05 24.22
N VAL A 212 -5.75 21.98 24.29
CA VAL A 212 -4.78 22.12 25.37
C VAL A 212 -5.04 23.45 26.05
N THR A 213 -5.29 23.40 27.36
CA THR A 213 -5.48 24.60 28.21
C THR A 213 -4.13 25.20 28.55
N GLY A 214 -4.01 26.50 28.34
CA GLY A 214 -2.82 27.26 28.76
C GLY A 214 -2.58 27.14 30.26
N TYR A 215 -1.34 26.86 30.63
CA TYR A 215 -0.92 26.74 32.02
C TYR A 215 0.53 27.15 32.19
N SER A 216 0.79 27.97 33.20
CA SER A 216 2.13 28.29 33.69
C SER A 216 2.26 27.92 35.15
N TYR A 217 3.42 27.45 35.56
CA TYR A 217 3.68 27.18 36.96
C TYR A 217 3.59 28.45 37.77
N PRO A 218 3.01 28.42 39.00
CA PRO A 218 3.05 29.54 39.89
C PRO A 218 4.50 29.94 40.20
N THR A 219 4.77 31.20 40.18
CA THR A 219 6.06 31.75 40.62
C THR A 219 5.86 32.45 41.92
N ILE A 220 6.78 32.26 42.87
CA ILE A 220 6.80 32.95 44.14
C ILE A 220 8.01 33.89 44.14
N SER A 221 7.73 35.16 44.35
CA SER A 221 8.78 36.12 44.64
C SER A 221 8.81 36.36 46.15
N MET A 222 9.94 36.12 46.75
CA MET A 222 10.15 36.40 48.20
C MET A 222 11.15 37.53 48.37
N GLU A 223 10.79 38.49 49.14
CA GLU A 223 11.70 39.52 49.60
C GLU A 223 11.91 39.32 51.09
N ALA A 224 13.15 39.13 51.52
CA ALA A 224 13.53 39.13 52.94
C ALA A 224 13.94 40.54 53.35
N PHE A 225 13.34 41.05 54.41
CA PHE A 225 13.71 42.34 54.96
C PHE A 225 13.76 42.27 56.48
N ARG A 226 14.57 43.14 57.05
CA ARG A 226 14.52 43.39 58.49
C ARG A 226 13.24 44.13 58.81
N SER A 227 12.56 43.71 59.85
CA SER A 227 11.40 44.43 60.39
C SER A 227 11.71 45.07 61.71
N ASN A 228 11.07 46.19 61.97
CA ASN A 228 11.03 46.78 63.27
C ASN A 228 10.09 46.00 64.22
N SER A 229 9.98 46.39 65.47
CA SER A 229 9.15 45.72 66.46
C SER A 229 7.64 45.70 66.13
N SER A 230 7.19 46.52 65.20
CA SER A 230 5.82 46.56 64.69
C SER A 230 5.61 45.74 63.41
N GLY A 231 6.62 45.02 62.93
CA GLY A 231 6.55 44.19 61.70
C GLY A 231 6.70 45.00 60.41
N THR A 232 7.00 46.28 60.46
CA THR A 232 7.18 47.09 59.23
C THR A 232 8.64 46.97 58.74
N LYS A 233 8.83 47.00 57.43
CA LYS A 233 10.14 46.93 56.77
C LYS A 233 11.03 47.99 57.32
N ASP A 234 12.15 47.61 57.97
CA ASP A 234 13.15 48.51 58.46
C ASP A 234 14.11 48.91 57.33
N VAL A 235 14.03 50.17 56.92
CA VAL A 235 14.86 50.74 55.85
C VAL A 235 16.11 51.47 56.42
N SER A 236 16.30 51.42 57.70
CA SER A 236 17.52 51.99 58.31
C SER A 236 18.69 51.08 57.95
N SER A 237 19.69 51.62 57.28
CA SER A 237 20.95 50.93 57.02
C SER A 237 21.65 50.70 58.37
N GLY A 238 21.70 49.39 58.75
CA GLY A 238 22.59 49.06 59.86
C GLY A 238 24.05 49.32 59.46
N THR A 239 24.73 50.15 60.13
CA THR A 239 26.19 50.23 60.15
C THR A 239 26.77 49.00 60.79
#